data_65218bfd82d20441d8db84492d675285
#
_entry.id   65218bfd82d20441d8db84492d675285
#
_cell.length_a   1.000
_cell.length_b   1.000
_cell.length_c   1.000
_cell.angle_alpha   90.00
_cell.angle_beta   90.00
_cell.angle_gamma   90.00
#
_symmetry.space_group_name_H-M   'P 1'
#
loop_
_entity.id
_entity.type
_entity.pdbx_description
1 polymer ?
#
loop_
_entity_poly.entity_id
_entity_poly.type
_entity_poly.pdbx_seq_one_letter_code
_entity_poly.pdbx_strand_id
1 'polypeptide(L)'
;MVNSGTEATMSAIRLARGFTGRNKIVKFEGCYHGHADSLLVAAGSGALTCGEPDSAGVPQSFANETITLPYNNVERLEEVFHQYGEQIAAVIVESYPANAGLVFPREGYLKLIREITRKHGALVIFDEVMTGFRLAKGGVQELENFDPDL
;
A
#
# COMPACT_ATOMS: atom_id res chain seq x y z
N MET A 1 17.03 8.15 -7.77
CA MET A 1 17.45 7.23 -6.70
C MET A 1 17.44 7.96 -5.38
N VAL A 2 17.15 7.26 -4.29
CA VAL A 2 17.13 7.77 -2.90
C VAL A 2 18.02 6.89 -2.04
N ASN A 3 18.25 7.28 -0.78
CA ASN A 3 19.22 6.57 0.08
C ASN A 3 18.59 5.43 0.91
N SER A 4 17.28 5.36 1.01
CA SER A 4 16.59 4.36 1.81
C SER A 4 15.18 4.04 1.28
N GLY A 5 14.63 2.89 1.67
CA GLY A 5 13.24 2.55 1.38
C GLY A 5 12.25 3.54 1.97
N THR A 6 12.51 4.08 3.16
CA THR A 6 11.67 5.12 3.77
C THR A 6 11.59 6.39 2.91
N GLU A 7 12.72 6.85 2.36
CA GLU A 7 12.73 7.99 1.45
C GLU A 7 11.98 7.69 0.15
N ALA A 8 12.10 6.47 -0.37
CA ALA A 8 11.39 6.04 -1.57
C ALA A 8 9.88 6.05 -1.37
N THR A 9 9.40 5.36 -0.34
CA THR A 9 7.96 5.23 -0.05
C THR A 9 7.32 6.56 0.34
N MET A 10 8.00 7.36 1.17
CA MET A 10 7.57 8.72 1.52
C MET A 10 7.42 9.60 0.26
N SER A 11 8.38 9.52 -0.66
CA SER A 11 8.35 10.30 -1.90
C SER A 11 7.25 9.81 -2.85
N ALA A 12 7.08 8.49 -2.95
CA ALA A 12 6.03 7.88 -3.76
C ALA A 12 4.63 8.27 -3.28
N ILE A 13 4.37 8.24 -1.95
CA ILE A 13 3.10 8.68 -1.37
C ILE A 13 2.85 10.16 -1.65
N ARG A 14 3.86 11.00 -1.48
CA ARG A 14 3.74 12.45 -1.76
C ARG A 14 3.40 12.69 -3.23
N LEU A 15 4.07 11.98 -4.13
CA LEU A 15 3.81 12.05 -5.57
C LEU A 15 2.39 11.59 -5.90
N ALA A 16 1.95 10.46 -5.35
CA ALA A 16 0.61 9.91 -5.56
C ALA A 16 -0.48 10.89 -5.09
N ARG A 17 -0.33 11.46 -3.89
CA ARG A 17 -1.24 12.48 -3.37
C ARG A 17 -1.26 13.74 -4.25
N GLY A 18 -0.10 14.22 -4.66
CA GLY A 18 0.01 15.40 -5.53
C GLY A 18 -0.59 15.19 -6.91
N PHE A 19 -0.41 14.00 -7.49
CA PHE A 19 -0.94 13.66 -8.80
C PHE A 19 -2.46 13.48 -8.80
N THR A 20 -3.00 12.79 -7.79
CA THR A 20 -4.44 12.49 -7.71
C THR A 20 -5.26 13.59 -7.07
N GLY A 21 -4.63 14.50 -6.31
CA GLY A 21 -5.33 15.48 -5.45
C GLY A 21 -6.05 14.85 -4.26
N ARG A 22 -5.73 13.61 -3.89
CA ARG A 22 -6.40 12.82 -2.85
C ARG A 22 -5.46 12.55 -1.68
N ASN A 23 -6.02 12.22 -0.49
CA ASN A 23 -5.22 12.09 0.73
C ASN A 23 -5.04 10.64 1.21
N LYS A 24 -6.06 9.77 1.01
CA LYS A 24 -6.05 8.44 1.63
C LYS A 24 -5.08 7.49 0.94
N ILE A 25 -4.41 6.68 1.78
CA ILE A 25 -3.54 5.60 1.34
C ILE A 25 -4.08 4.28 1.89
N VAL A 26 -4.10 3.26 1.07
CA VAL A 26 -4.38 1.88 1.50
C VAL A 26 -3.05 1.14 1.63
N LYS A 27 -2.84 0.47 2.75
CA LYS A 27 -1.72 -0.46 3.00
C LYS A 27 -2.24 -1.79 3.55
N PHE A 28 -1.35 -2.76 3.71
CA PHE A 28 -1.74 -4.08 4.21
C PHE A 28 -1.08 -4.41 5.56
N GLU A 29 -1.79 -5.15 6.40
CA GLU A 29 -1.29 -5.65 7.69
C GLU A 29 -0.02 -6.50 7.47
N GLY A 30 0.94 -6.33 8.36
CA GLY A 30 2.22 -7.02 8.31
C GLY A 30 3.21 -6.49 7.28
N CYS A 31 2.78 -5.65 6.31
CA CYS A 31 3.67 -4.98 5.38
C CYS A 31 4.39 -3.82 6.07
N TYR A 32 5.70 -3.70 5.81
CA TYR A 32 6.54 -2.62 6.31
C TYR A 32 7.07 -1.77 5.16
N HIS A 33 6.75 -0.49 5.19
CA HIS A 33 7.10 0.45 4.12
C HIS A 33 7.97 1.62 4.59
N GLY A 34 8.81 1.38 5.60
CA GLY A 34 9.62 2.44 6.23
C GLY A 34 8.88 3.14 7.36
N HIS A 35 9.47 4.22 7.87
CA HIS A 35 9.01 4.89 9.10
C HIS A 35 8.46 6.31 8.88
N ALA A 36 7.91 6.60 7.69
CA ALA A 36 7.12 7.80 7.50
C ALA A 36 5.81 7.72 8.30
N ASP A 37 5.37 8.80 8.94
CA ASP A 37 4.22 8.82 9.85
C ASP A 37 2.95 8.19 9.27
N SER A 38 2.66 8.44 7.99
CA SER A 38 1.51 7.86 7.30
C SER A 38 1.61 6.34 7.07
N LEU A 39 2.75 5.72 7.34
CA LEU A 39 2.98 4.28 7.17
C LEU A 39 3.12 3.53 8.50
N LEU A 40 3.34 4.26 9.61
CA LEU A 40 3.35 3.74 10.98
C LEU A 40 1.92 3.70 11.55
N VAL A 41 1.07 2.93 10.88
CA VAL A 41 -0.36 2.85 11.15
C VAL A 41 -0.79 1.39 11.14
N ALA A 42 -1.43 0.95 12.23
CA ALA A 42 -2.07 -0.34 12.36
C ALA A 42 -3.54 -0.31 11.93
N ALA A 43 -4.17 -1.47 11.80
CA ALA A 43 -5.60 -1.55 11.56
C ALA A 43 -6.38 -0.97 12.77
N GLY A 44 -7.41 -0.19 12.48
CA GLY A 44 -8.34 0.28 13.51
C GLY A 44 -9.25 -0.86 14.02
N SER A 45 -9.90 -0.63 15.16
CA SER A 45 -10.75 -1.63 15.83
C SER A 45 -12.02 -2.02 15.07
N GLY A 46 -12.38 -1.31 14.02
CA GLY A 46 -13.56 -1.57 13.18
C GLY A 46 -13.21 -1.90 11.75
N ALA A 47 -14.15 -2.56 11.10
CA ALA A 47 -13.98 -3.13 9.77
C ALA A 47 -13.58 -2.13 8.66
N LEU A 48 -13.95 -0.86 8.81
CA LEU A 48 -13.74 0.22 7.84
C LEU A 48 -13.25 1.50 8.53
N THR A 49 -12.63 1.38 9.72
CA THR A 49 -12.10 2.52 10.45
C THR A 49 -10.74 2.94 9.91
N CYS A 50 -10.46 4.22 9.98
CA CYS A 50 -9.11 4.76 9.80
C CYS A 50 -8.15 4.06 10.78
N GLY A 51 -6.89 3.94 10.39
CA GLY A 51 -5.88 3.26 11.20
C GLY A 51 -5.61 3.95 12.54
N GLU A 52 -5.08 3.19 13.45
CA GLU A 52 -4.55 3.68 14.72
C GLU A 52 -3.03 3.88 14.60
N PRO A 53 -2.45 4.92 15.24
CA PRO A 53 -1.00 5.07 15.27
C PRO A 53 -0.34 3.82 15.86
N ASP A 54 0.63 3.26 15.12
CA ASP A 54 1.40 2.08 15.53
C ASP A 54 2.73 2.44 16.21
N SER A 55 3.01 3.73 16.35
CA SER A 55 4.21 4.24 16.98
C SER A 55 3.92 5.49 17.80
N ALA A 56 4.55 5.56 18.98
CA ALA A 56 4.48 6.76 19.81
C ALA A 56 5.02 7.99 19.03
N GLY A 57 4.29 9.08 19.06
CA GLY A 57 4.65 10.31 18.34
C GLY A 57 4.03 10.46 16.95
N VAL A 58 3.37 9.46 16.41
CA VAL A 58 2.57 9.60 15.18
C VAL A 58 1.25 10.29 15.52
N PRO A 59 0.96 11.47 14.95
CA PRO A 59 -0.30 12.14 15.18
C PRO A 59 -1.49 11.39 14.59
N GLN A 60 -2.62 11.38 15.29
CA GLN A 60 -3.86 10.74 14.82
C GLN A 60 -4.29 11.26 13.44
N SER A 61 -4.02 12.53 13.12
CA SER A 61 -4.32 13.11 11.81
C SER A 61 -3.64 12.41 10.65
N PHE A 62 -2.42 11.87 10.84
CA PHE A 62 -1.76 11.06 9.83
C PHE A 62 -2.37 9.66 9.72
N ALA A 63 -2.68 9.04 10.87
CA ALA A 63 -3.30 7.72 10.91
C ALA A 63 -4.70 7.73 10.25
N ASN A 64 -5.46 8.81 10.39
CA ASN A 64 -6.79 8.96 9.78
C ASN A 64 -6.79 8.95 8.25
N GLU A 65 -5.65 9.22 7.63
CA GLU A 65 -5.51 9.20 6.17
C GLU A 65 -4.95 7.85 5.65
N THR A 66 -4.76 6.87 6.53
CA THR A 66 -4.26 5.55 6.14
C THR A 66 -5.24 4.46 6.53
N ILE A 67 -5.60 3.64 5.56
CA ILE A 67 -6.48 2.48 5.73
C ILE A 67 -5.60 1.24 5.66
N THR A 68 -5.63 0.44 6.73
CA THR A 68 -4.86 -0.81 6.80
C THR A 68 -5.82 -1.99 6.64
N LEU A 69 -5.54 -2.88 5.68
CA LEU A 69 -6.37 -4.02 5.32
C LEU A 69 -5.62 -5.34 5.53
N PRO A 70 -6.32 -6.43 5.87
CA PRO A 70 -5.71 -7.75 5.83
C PRO A 70 -5.24 -8.09 4.40
N TYR A 71 -4.01 -8.61 4.28
CA TYR A 71 -3.47 -9.05 2.99
C TYR A 71 -4.28 -10.25 2.45
N ASN A 72 -4.46 -10.31 1.13
CA ASN A 72 -5.26 -11.35 0.47
C ASN A 72 -6.77 -11.33 0.78
N ASN A 73 -7.30 -10.27 1.35
CA ASN A 73 -8.73 -10.13 1.62
C ASN A 73 -9.40 -9.30 0.51
N VAL A 74 -10.00 -9.99 -0.43
CA VAL A 74 -10.69 -9.41 -1.60
C VAL A 74 -11.89 -8.56 -1.17
N GLU A 75 -12.72 -9.11 -0.30
CA GLU A 75 -13.97 -8.49 0.14
C GLU A 75 -13.70 -7.14 0.82
N ARG A 76 -12.67 -7.10 1.68
CA ARG A 76 -12.28 -5.86 2.36
C ARG A 76 -11.73 -4.80 1.41
N LEU A 77 -10.96 -5.22 0.42
CA LEU A 77 -10.45 -4.29 -0.59
C LEU A 77 -11.61 -3.67 -1.39
N GLU A 78 -12.57 -4.48 -1.81
CA GLU A 78 -13.75 -4.02 -2.55
C GLU A 78 -14.63 -3.09 -1.70
N GLU A 79 -14.90 -3.43 -0.43
CA GLU A 79 -15.66 -2.60 0.50
C GLU A 79 -15.02 -1.22 0.69
N VAL A 80 -13.70 -1.17 0.89
CA VAL A 80 -12.97 0.09 1.08
C VAL A 80 -13.01 0.95 -0.19
N PHE A 81 -12.84 0.37 -1.35
CA PHE A 81 -12.96 1.12 -2.60
C PHE A 81 -14.39 1.55 -2.91
N HIS A 82 -15.39 0.77 -2.53
CA HIS A 82 -16.78 1.20 -2.63
C HIS A 82 -17.07 2.44 -1.75
N GLN A 83 -16.51 2.48 -0.54
CA GLN A 83 -16.76 3.57 0.41
C GLN A 83 -15.87 4.79 0.18
N TYR A 84 -14.58 4.58 -0.12
CA TYR A 84 -13.56 5.65 -0.12
C TYR A 84 -12.85 5.82 -1.46
N GLY A 85 -13.24 5.12 -2.52
CA GLY A 85 -12.50 5.06 -3.78
C GLY A 85 -12.13 6.44 -4.35
N GLU A 86 -13.02 7.43 -4.23
CA GLU A 86 -12.79 8.80 -4.67
C GLU A 86 -11.83 9.62 -3.78
N GLN A 87 -11.47 9.08 -2.61
CA GLN A 87 -10.54 9.72 -1.65
C GLN A 87 -9.17 9.03 -1.63
N ILE A 88 -9.07 7.82 -2.21
CA ILE A 88 -7.84 7.03 -2.21
C ILE A 88 -6.90 7.56 -3.28
N ALA A 89 -5.71 8.01 -2.86
CA ALA A 89 -4.62 8.41 -3.74
C ALA A 89 -3.86 7.19 -4.29
N ALA A 90 -3.55 6.24 -3.41
CA ALA A 90 -2.82 5.04 -3.80
C ALA A 90 -3.06 3.85 -2.87
N VAL A 91 -2.81 2.67 -3.41
CA VAL A 91 -2.55 1.43 -2.67
C VAL A 91 -1.04 1.22 -2.68
N ILE A 92 -0.42 1.04 -1.50
CA ILE A 92 0.97 0.60 -1.38
C ILE A 92 1.01 -0.87 -0.97
N VAL A 93 1.78 -1.68 -1.69
CA VAL A 93 1.80 -3.13 -1.50
C VAL A 93 3.20 -3.71 -1.72
N GLU A 94 3.64 -4.59 -0.81
CA GLU A 94 4.69 -5.57 -1.09
C GLU A 94 4.02 -6.79 -1.74
N SER A 95 4.55 -7.29 -2.86
CA SER A 95 3.98 -8.50 -3.47
C SER A 95 4.19 -9.74 -2.62
N TYR A 96 5.36 -9.81 -1.99
CA TYR A 96 5.74 -10.91 -1.09
C TYR A 96 6.15 -10.33 0.27
N PRO A 97 5.19 -9.96 1.15
CA PRO A 97 5.48 -9.37 2.45
C PRO A 97 6.41 -10.24 3.29
N ALA A 98 7.70 -9.91 3.29
CA ALA A 98 8.71 -10.70 3.98
C ALA A 98 8.64 -10.51 5.50
N ASN A 99 8.33 -9.32 5.96
CA ASN A 99 8.18 -9.01 7.39
C ASN A 99 6.93 -9.68 8.01
N ALA A 100 5.95 -10.03 7.19
CA ALA A 100 4.75 -10.76 7.62
C ALA A 100 4.93 -12.30 7.62
N GLY A 101 6.14 -12.81 7.38
CA GLY A 101 6.43 -14.25 7.30
C GLY A 101 6.41 -14.81 5.88
N LEU A 102 6.68 -13.98 4.88
CA LEU A 102 6.72 -14.34 3.46
C LEU A 102 5.37 -14.88 2.97
N VAL A 103 4.38 -14.02 2.98
CA VAL A 103 3.04 -14.34 2.50
C VAL A 103 2.96 -14.13 0.99
N PHE A 104 2.53 -15.16 0.26
CA PHE A 104 2.31 -15.04 -1.18
C PHE A 104 0.92 -14.47 -1.50
N PRO A 105 0.78 -13.66 -2.57
CA PRO A 105 -0.54 -13.24 -3.02
C PRO A 105 -1.33 -14.46 -3.51
N ARG A 106 -2.62 -14.48 -3.20
CA ARG A 106 -3.53 -15.47 -3.81
C ARG A 106 -3.64 -15.20 -5.30
N GLU A 107 -3.92 -16.25 -6.06
CA GLU A 107 -4.14 -16.13 -7.50
C GLU A 107 -5.14 -15.00 -7.83
N GLY A 108 -4.75 -14.09 -8.71
CA GLY A 108 -5.57 -12.96 -9.13
C GLY A 108 -5.59 -11.76 -8.20
N TYR A 109 -5.02 -11.85 -6.98
CA TYR A 109 -5.11 -10.75 -6.00
C TYR A 109 -4.41 -9.47 -6.45
N LEU A 110 -3.18 -9.57 -6.98
CA LEU A 110 -2.46 -8.40 -7.52
C LEU A 110 -3.21 -7.80 -8.72
N LYS A 111 -3.76 -8.66 -9.58
CA LYS A 111 -4.58 -8.23 -10.72
C LYS A 111 -5.81 -7.45 -10.25
N LEU A 112 -6.50 -7.93 -9.21
CA LEU A 112 -7.62 -7.22 -8.61
C LEU A 112 -7.21 -5.85 -8.06
N ILE A 113 -6.08 -5.75 -7.33
CA ILE A 113 -5.56 -4.45 -6.86
C ILE A 113 -5.39 -3.50 -8.05
N ARG A 114 -4.81 -3.98 -9.14
CA ARG A 114 -4.60 -3.16 -10.35
C ARG A 114 -5.90 -2.71 -11.02
N GLU A 115 -6.85 -3.62 -11.13
CA GLU A 115 -8.16 -3.34 -11.76
C GLU A 115 -8.97 -2.34 -10.94
N ILE A 116 -9.05 -2.53 -9.62
CA ILE A 116 -9.83 -1.66 -8.75
C ILE A 116 -9.22 -0.26 -8.64
N THR A 117 -7.88 -0.15 -8.56
CA THR A 117 -7.21 1.15 -8.53
C THR A 117 -7.43 1.91 -9.83
N ARG A 118 -7.27 1.27 -10.99
CA ARG A 118 -7.55 1.88 -12.31
C ARG A 118 -8.98 2.38 -12.43
N LYS A 119 -9.94 1.56 -12.00
CA LYS A 119 -11.37 1.90 -12.02
C LYS A 119 -11.68 3.17 -11.24
N HIS A 120 -11.01 3.39 -10.12
CA HIS A 120 -11.23 4.54 -9.23
C HIS A 120 -10.23 5.67 -9.44
N GLY A 121 -9.28 5.55 -10.38
CA GLY A 121 -8.26 6.57 -10.62
C GLY A 121 -7.26 6.72 -9.47
N ALA A 122 -7.09 5.69 -8.65
CA ALA A 122 -6.04 5.58 -7.65
C ALA A 122 -4.78 4.95 -8.27
N LEU A 123 -3.62 5.18 -7.64
CA LEU A 123 -2.35 4.63 -8.11
C LEU A 123 -1.96 3.37 -7.34
N VAL A 124 -1.09 2.55 -7.94
CA VAL A 124 -0.41 1.44 -7.26
C VAL A 124 1.05 1.80 -7.04
N ILE A 125 1.48 1.78 -5.77
CA ILE A 125 2.87 1.84 -5.36
C ILE A 125 3.32 0.42 -5.03
N PHE A 126 4.25 -0.12 -5.80
CA PHE A 126 4.73 -1.48 -5.65
C PHE A 126 6.07 -1.49 -4.93
N ASP A 127 6.04 -1.83 -3.64
CA ASP A 127 7.24 -1.79 -2.80
C ASP A 127 8.14 -3.02 -3.07
N GLU A 128 9.19 -2.80 -3.80
CA GLU A 128 10.21 -3.78 -4.14
C GLU A 128 11.53 -3.57 -3.36
N VAL A 129 11.50 -2.90 -2.23
CA VAL A 129 12.70 -2.67 -1.41
C VAL A 129 13.37 -4.00 -1.02
N MET A 130 12.58 -5.04 -0.76
CA MET A 130 13.08 -6.38 -0.42
C MET A 130 13.30 -7.28 -1.65
N THR A 131 12.48 -7.14 -2.67
CA THR A 131 12.39 -8.08 -3.80
C THR A 131 13.09 -7.62 -5.06
N GLY A 132 13.23 -6.30 -5.26
CA GLY A 132 13.86 -5.72 -6.43
C GLY A 132 15.31 -6.18 -6.61
N PHE A 133 15.67 -6.60 -7.80
CA PHE A 133 16.96 -7.21 -8.18
C PHE A 133 17.33 -8.49 -7.40
N ARG A 134 16.48 -8.96 -6.50
CA ARG A 134 16.71 -10.16 -5.69
C ARG A 134 16.13 -11.41 -6.36
N LEU A 135 14.90 -11.33 -6.84
CA LEU A 135 14.18 -12.49 -7.39
C LEU A 135 14.29 -12.54 -8.92
N ALA A 136 14.32 -11.41 -9.57
CA ALA A 136 14.57 -11.26 -11.00
C ALA A 136 15.24 -9.90 -11.26
N LYS A 137 15.77 -9.69 -12.46
CA LYS A 137 16.39 -8.43 -12.87
C LYS A 137 15.41 -7.26 -12.80
N GLY A 138 14.17 -7.48 -13.21
CA GLY A 138 13.08 -6.52 -13.12
C GLY A 138 12.20 -6.66 -11.86
N GLY A 139 12.67 -7.41 -10.83
CA GLY A 139 11.93 -7.61 -9.59
C GLY A 139 10.73 -8.55 -9.73
N VAL A 140 9.81 -8.49 -8.77
CA VAL A 140 8.57 -9.29 -8.79
C VAL A 140 7.61 -8.77 -9.86
N GLN A 141 7.63 -7.50 -10.18
CA GLN A 141 6.81 -6.99 -11.29
C GLN A 141 7.09 -7.71 -12.61
N GLU A 142 8.35 -8.09 -12.88
CA GLU A 142 8.70 -8.92 -14.04
C GLU A 142 8.14 -10.34 -13.91
N LEU A 143 8.29 -10.96 -12.72
CA LEU A 143 7.83 -12.34 -12.48
C LEU A 143 6.30 -12.48 -12.57
N GLU A 144 5.57 -11.54 -12.01
CA GLU A 144 4.11 -11.53 -11.96
C GLU A 144 3.48 -10.84 -13.17
N ASN A 145 4.28 -10.33 -14.11
CA ASN A 145 3.83 -9.49 -15.22
C ASN A 145 2.90 -8.36 -14.72
N PHE A 146 3.32 -7.72 -13.64
CA PHE A 146 2.57 -6.67 -12.97
C PHE A 146 3.07 -5.30 -13.39
N ASP A 147 2.16 -4.38 -13.72
CA ASP A 147 2.47 -3.03 -14.21
C ASP A 147 2.00 -1.99 -13.19
N PRO A 148 2.83 -1.64 -12.19
CA PRO A 148 2.51 -0.60 -11.20
C PRO A 148 2.63 0.80 -11.81
N ASP A 149 2.13 1.81 -11.07
CA ASP A 149 2.30 3.22 -11.44
C ASP A 149 3.62 3.80 -10.87
N LEU A 150 4.07 3.27 -9.73
CA LEU A 150 5.27 3.68 -9.01
C LEU A 150 5.98 2.49 -8.37
#